data_c848d83a8837f40aff9164f0017da91a
#
_entry.id   c848d83a8837f40aff9164f0017da91a
#
_cell.length_a   1.000
_cell.length_b   1.000
_cell.length_c   1.000
_cell.angle_alpha   90.00
_cell.angle_beta   90.00
_cell.angle_gamma   90.00
#
_symmetry.space_group_name_H-M   'P 1'
#
loop_
_entity.id
_entity.type
_entity.pdbx_description
1 polymer ?
#
loop_
_entity_poly.entity_id
_entity_poly.type
_entity_poly.pdbx_seq_one_letter_code
_entity_poly.pdbx_strand_id
1 'polypeptide(L)'
;MTTSLTTTLLLASMAAAELAPRYLPLVPNTVSGEGYNPGTSQQYQQGYIGGFSSPVAFTAARASLCCTRRGKVVLERTITNLGGGWNGRTGEFRAPSSGTYSFSWSALSSERHHLQLGLMRNGLEQVSSWADSFGYQTASGAAVLTLRRGDTVWLEVLDGEVHEPRNSERGYTTFSGYRLG
;
A
#
# COMPACT_ATOMS: atom_id res chain seq x y z
N MET A 1 -21.23 64.60 -24.83
CA MET A 1 -21.78 63.37 -25.46
C MET A 1 -20.96 62.22 -24.95
N THR A 2 -21.45 61.61 -23.90
CA THR A 2 -20.77 60.45 -23.22
C THR A 2 -21.69 59.23 -23.32
N THR A 3 -21.31 58.28 -24.14
CA THR A 3 -22.02 57.02 -24.29
C THR A 3 -21.42 56.00 -23.33
N SER A 4 -22.26 55.62 -22.35
CA SER A 4 -21.97 54.54 -21.39
C SER A 4 -22.25 53.19 -22.04
N LEU A 5 -21.22 52.30 -22.09
CA LEU A 5 -21.39 50.88 -22.43
C LEU A 5 -21.58 50.08 -21.15
N THR A 6 -22.79 49.66 -20.93
CA THR A 6 -23.12 48.67 -19.89
C THR A 6 -22.83 47.25 -20.41
N THR A 7 -21.79 46.64 -19.86
CA THR A 7 -21.47 45.22 -20.15
C THR A 7 -22.30 44.31 -19.23
N THR A 8 -23.27 43.63 -19.81
CA THR A 8 -24.09 42.62 -19.12
C THR A 8 -23.29 41.33 -18.99
N LEU A 9 -22.90 40.98 -17.76
CA LEU A 9 -22.25 39.71 -17.45
C LEU A 9 -23.31 38.61 -17.34
N LEU A 10 -23.36 37.72 -18.33
CA LEU A 10 -24.18 36.51 -18.27
C LEU A 10 -23.48 35.49 -17.41
N LEU A 11 -23.97 35.26 -16.19
CA LEU A 11 -23.59 34.11 -15.34
C LEU A 11 -24.26 32.85 -15.87
N ALA A 12 -23.50 32.02 -16.57
CA ALA A 12 -23.92 30.66 -16.88
C ALA A 12 -23.75 29.79 -15.62
N SER A 13 -24.87 29.50 -14.96
CA SER A 13 -24.96 28.51 -13.90
C SER A 13 -24.80 27.09 -14.51
N MET A 14 -23.64 26.53 -14.44
CA MET A 14 -23.43 25.09 -14.70
C MET A 14 -23.83 24.32 -13.46
N ALA A 15 -24.99 23.69 -13.48
CA ALA A 15 -25.40 22.71 -12.50
C ALA A 15 -24.44 21.50 -12.60
N ALA A 16 -23.57 21.35 -11.62
CA ALA A 16 -22.80 20.13 -11.41
C ALA A 16 -23.78 19.02 -11.00
N ALA A 17 -24.09 18.12 -11.92
CA ALA A 17 -24.78 16.89 -11.58
C ALA A 17 -23.84 16.03 -10.73
N GLU A 18 -24.10 15.98 -9.43
CA GLU A 18 -23.47 15.08 -8.48
C GLU A 18 -23.79 13.64 -8.90
N LEU A 19 -22.77 12.95 -9.44
CA LEU A 19 -22.76 11.50 -9.60
C LEU A 19 -22.51 10.89 -8.20
N ALA A 20 -23.55 10.82 -7.39
CA ALA A 20 -23.51 10.02 -6.18
C ALA A 20 -23.32 8.53 -6.57
N PRO A 21 -22.37 7.81 -5.93
CA PRO A 21 -22.23 6.38 -6.18
C PRO A 21 -23.55 5.68 -5.78
N ARG A 22 -24.17 5.01 -6.74
CA ARG A 22 -25.36 4.19 -6.48
C ARG A 22 -24.94 3.01 -5.61
N TYR A 23 -25.15 3.13 -4.32
CA TYR A 23 -25.13 1.98 -3.43
C TYR A 23 -26.29 1.07 -3.85
N LEU A 24 -25.97 -0.10 -4.37
CA LEU A 24 -26.94 -1.18 -4.50
C LEU A 24 -27.39 -1.57 -3.09
N PRO A 25 -28.71 -1.63 -2.81
CA PRO A 25 -29.16 -2.06 -1.50
C PRO A 25 -28.71 -3.49 -1.25
N LEU A 26 -28.03 -3.72 -0.12
CA LEU A 26 -27.76 -5.05 0.39
C LEU A 26 -29.10 -5.77 0.59
N VAL A 27 -29.33 -6.85 -0.15
CA VAL A 27 -30.47 -7.73 0.06
C VAL A 27 -30.33 -8.32 1.46
N PRO A 28 -31.26 -8.11 2.38
CA PRO A 28 -31.16 -8.73 3.69
C PRO A 28 -31.33 -10.24 3.55
N ASN A 29 -30.27 -10.98 3.86
CA ASN A 29 -30.32 -12.43 3.95
C ASN A 29 -31.08 -12.77 5.23
N THR A 30 -32.38 -13.09 5.10
CA THR A 30 -33.17 -13.59 6.22
C THR A 30 -32.73 -15.03 6.53
N VAL A 31 -31.74 -15.16 7.40
CA VAL A 31 -31.49 -16.42 8.10
C VAL A 31 -32.19 -16.35 9.42
N SER A 32 -33.24 -17.15 9.57
CA SER A 32 -33.98 -17.37 10.79
C SER A 32 -33.11 -18.00 11.86
N GLY A 33 -33.02 -17.33 13.02
CA GLY A 33 -32.81 -17.86 14.36
C GLY A 33 -31.54 -18.63 14.66
N GLU A 34 -30.64 -17.99 15.45
CA GLU A 34 -30.15 -18.56 16.69
C GLU A 34 -29.14 -17.57 17.32
N GLY A 35 -29.37 -17.27 18.57
CA GLY A 35 -28.54 -16.77 19.66
C GLY A 35 -27.33 -15.86 19.37
N TYR A 36 -27.50 -14.56 19.57
CA TYR A 36 -26.41 -13.59 19.73
C TYR A 36 -25.59 -13.91 20.99
N ASN A 37 -24.33 -14.31 20.85
CA ASN A 37 -23.40 -14.47 21.95
C ASN A 37 -22.26 -13.42 21.83
N PRO A 38 -22.21 -12.39 22.72
CA PRO A 38 -21.20 -11.34 22.63
C PRO A 38 -19.94 -11.75 23.39
N GLY A 39 -19.06 -12.56 22.81
CA GLY A 39 -17.89 -13.01 23.59
C GLY A 39 -16.80 -13.75 22.84
N THR A 40 -16.77 -13.75 21.54
CA THR A 40 -15.63 -14.30 20.80
C THR A 40 -15.33 -13.43 19.59
N SER A 41 -14.09 -12.94 19.54
CA SER A 41 -13.50 -12.36 18.33
C SER A 41 -13.47 -13.43 17.24
N GLN A 42 -14.61 -13.64 16.59
CA GLN A 42 -14.68 -14.56 15.48
C GLN A 42 -14.04 -13.90 14.27
N GLN A 43 -12.91 -14.46 13.88
CA GLN A 43 -12.39 -14.41 12.53
C GLN A 43 -13.56 -14.54 11.55
N TYR A 44 -13.74 -13.50 10.73
CA TYR A 44 -14.65 -13.59 9.60
C TYR A 44 -14.08 -14.57 8.57
N GLN A 45 -14.30 -15.86 8.81
CA GLN A 45 -14.25 -16.88 7.77
C GLN A 45 -15.59 -16.89 7.04
N GLN A 46 -15.84 -15.90 6.20
CA GLN A 46 -16.89 -16.03 5.20
C GLN A 46 -16.41 -16.99 4.12
N GLY A 47 -17.00 -18.18 4.11
CA GLY A 47 -16.88 -19.12 3.02
C GLY A 47 -17.45 -18.50 1.75
N TYR A 48 -16.59 -18.04 0.86
CA TYR A 48 -16.97 -17.67 -0.50
C TYR A 48 -17.27 -18.95 -1.29
N ILE A 49 -18.56 -19.22 -1.50
CA ILE A 49 -19.03 -20.23 -2.45
C ILE A 49 -18.86 -19.64 -3.85
N GLY A 50 -17.85 -20.11 -4.57
CA GLY A 50 -17.61 -19.75 -5.96
C GLY A 50 -16.18 -19.26 -6.19
N GLY A 51 -15.30 -20.09 -6.68
CA GLY A 51 -14.05 -19.94 -7.41
C GLY A 51 -13.13 -18.71 -7.20
N PHE A 52 -13.41 -17.82 -6.30
CA PHE A 52 -12.56 -16.66 -5.98
C PHE A 52 -11.52 -17.06 -4.94
N SER A 53 -10.26 -17.00 -5.33
CA SER A 53 -9.17 -17.16 -4.38
C SER A 53 -9.27 -16.07 -3.30
N SER A 54 -9.05 -16.46 -2.04
CA SER A 54 -9.04 -15.49 -0.92
C SER A 54 -8.17 -14.27 -1.25
N PRO A 55 -8.61 -13.07 -0.89
CA PRO A 55 -7.86 -11.86 -1.17
C PRO A 55 -6.50 -11.90 -0.47
N VAL A 56 -5.47 -11.49 -1.18
CA VAL A 56 -4.12 -11.36 -0.65
C VAL A 56 -3.68 -9.91 -0.80
N ALA A 57 -3.44 -9.24 0.32
CA ALA A 57 -2.98 -7.87 0.33
C ALA A 57 -2.23 -7.55 1.62
N PHE A 58 -1.23 -6.71 1.55
CA PHE A 58 -0.55 -6.17 2.72
C PHE A 58 -0.17 -4.71 2.53
N THR A 59 -0.08 -4.02 3.63
CA THR A 59 0.58 -2.72 3.77
C THR A 59 1.37 -2.74 5.07
N ALA A 60 2.63 -2.42 4.98
CA ALA A 60 3.52 -2.29 6.11
C ALA A 60 4.24 -0.95 6.08
N ALA A 61 4.57 -0.43 7.25
CA ALA A 61 5.32 0.78 7.42
C ALA A 61 6.46 0.55 8.41
N ARG A 62 7.50 1.34 8.25
CA ARG A 62 8.61 1.32 9.18
C ARG A 62 8.22 2.06 10.47
N ALA A 63 8.62 1.51 11.61
CA ALA A 63 8.39 2.08 12.92
C ALA A 63 9.68 2.22 13.74
N SER A 64 10.78 1.62 13.26
CA SER A 64 12.05 1.57 14.00
C SER A 64 12.79 2.90 14.03
N LEU A 65 13.65 3.02 15.04
CA LEU A 65 14.28 4.26 15.44
C LEU A 65 15.50 4.65 14.63
N CYS A 66 15.91 3.91 13.61
CA CYS A 66 17.18 4.16 12.96
C CYS A 66 17.25 3.74 11.49
N CYS A 67 18.16 4.41 10.86
CA CYS A 67 18.53 4.37 9.48
C CYS A 67 19.02 2.97 9.01
N THR A 68 18.52 2.45 7.90
CA THR A 68 19.10 1.31 7.21
C THR A 68 20.03 1.80 6.13
N ARG A 69 21.31 1.39 6.20
CA ARG A 69 22.32 1.80 5.22
C ARG A 69 22.53 0.79 4.12
N ARG A 70 22.43 -0.49 4.42
CA ARG A 70 22.51 -1.58 3.44
C ARG A 70 21.70 -2.76 3.93
N GLY A 71 21.18 -3.53 2.99
CA GLY A 71 20.45 -4.75 3.27
C GLY A 71 18.94 -4.55 3.37
N LYS A 72 18.27 -5.57 3.86
CA LYS A 72 16.81 -5.63 3.89
C LYS A 72 16.18 -4.56 4.78
N VAL A 73 15.14 -3.93 4.24
CA VAL A 73 14.33 -2.96 4.99
C VAL A 73 13.26 -3.71 5.78
N VAL A 74 13.39 -3.70 7.10
CA VAL A 74 12.38 -4.27 8.00
C VAL A 74 11.30 -3.21 8.27
N LEU A 75 10.05 -3.59 8.05
CA LEU A 75 8.86 -2.74 8.21
C LEU A 75 7.97 -3.39 9.26
N GLU A 76 8.18 -3.00 10.53
CA GLU A 76 7.64 -3.71 11.69
C GLU A 76 6.15 -3.47 11.88
N ARG A 77 5.67 -2.28 11.48
CA ARG A 77 4.28 -1.92 11.64
C ARG A 77 3.46 -2.48 10.48
N THR A 78 2.75 -3.55 10.73
CA THR A 78 1.78 -4.12 9.80
C THR A 78 0.47 -3.35 9.88
N ILE A 79 0.04 -2.73 8.79
CA ILE A 79 -1.23 -1.99 8.69
C ILE A 79 -2.32 -2.92 8.17
N THR A 80 -2.00 -3.71 7.15
CA THR A 80 -2.91 -4.69 6.54
C THR A 80 -2.13 -5.96 6.25
N ASN A 81 -2.72 -7.13 6.46
CA ASN A 81 -2.15 -8.43 6.10
C ASN A 81 -3.26 -9.46 5.82
N LEU A 82 -3.96 -9.30 4.69
CA LEU A 82 -4.95 -10.25 4.21
C LEU A 82 -4.26 -11.44 3.54
N GLY A 83 -4.70 -12.64 3.85
CA GLY A 83 -4.09 -13.87 3.34
C GLY A 83 -2.74 -14.24 3.97
N GLY A 84 -2.27 -13.48 4.96
CA GLY A 84 -1.13 -13.83 5.83
C GLY A 84 0.24 -13.89 5.14
N GLY A 85 0.42 -13.25 4.00
CA GLY A 85 1.68 -13.30 3.25
C GLY A 85 2.81 -12.43 3.81
N TRP A 86 2.49 -11.38 4.58
CA TRP A 86 3.48 -10.45 5.12
C TRP A 86 4.03 -10.89 6.48
N ASN A 87 5.35 -10.76 6.65
CA ASN A 87 6.04 -10.97 7.92
C ASN A 87 6.80 -9.69 8.32
N GLY A 88 6.22 -8.90 9.23
CA GLY A 88 6.82 -7.64 9.71
C GLY A 88 8.13 -7.83 10.48
N ARG A 89 8.42 -9.02 11.00
CA ARG A 89 9.68 -9.30 11.71
C ARG A 89 10.87 -9.46 10.76
N THR A 90 10.62 -10.05 9.60
CA THR A 90 11.67 -10.28 8.59
C THR A 90 11.64 -9.25 7.46
N GLY A 91 10.58 -8.45 7.34
CA GLY A 91 10.38 -7.50 6.25
C GLY A 91 10.12 -8.19 4.90
N GLU A 92 9.55 -9.40 4.91
CA GLU A 92 9.31 -10.20 3.70
C GLU A 92 7.83 -10.45 3.47
N PHE A 93 7.43 -10.34 2.23
CA PHE A 93 6.20 -10.93 1.72
C PHE A 93 6.50 -12.30 1.12
N ARG A 94 5.77 -13.33 1.54
CA ARG A 94 5.80 -14.68 0.95
C ARG A 94 4.47 -14.93 0.26
N ALA A 95 4.50 -15.17 -1.05
CA ALA A 95 3.30 -15.40 -1.85
C ALA A 95 2.52 -16.63 -1.35
N PRO A 96 1.30 -16.49 -0.81
CA PRO A 96 0.51 -17.62 -0.32
C PRO A 96 -0.07 -18.46 -1.45
N SER A 97 -0.16 -17.91 -2.66
CA SER A 97 -0.63 -18.58 -3.87
C SER A 97 0.11 -18.07 -5.10
N SER A 98 0.13 -18.86 -6.17
CA SER A 98 0.64 -18.40 -7.47
C SER A 98 -0.30 -17.37 -8.07
N GLY A 99 0.23 -16.40 -8.81
CA GLY A 99 -0.55 -15.36 -9.46
C GLY A 99 0.26 -14.12 -9.79
N THR A 100 -0.42 -13.11 -10.27
CA THR A 100 0.16 -11.79 -10.56
C THR A 100 -0.08 -10.88 -9.35
N TYR A 101 0.95 -10.20 -8.92
CA TYR A 101 0.94 -9.31 -7.75
C TYR A 101 1.41 -7.93 -8.16
N SER A 102 0.75 -6.91 -7.63
CA SER A 102 1.18 -5.52 -7.71
C SER A 102 1.87 -5.13 -6.40
N PHE A 103 2.99 -4.45 -6.50
CA PHE A 103 3.75 -3.91 -5.37
C PHE A 103 3.97 -2.43 -5.56
N SER A 104 3.99 -1.68 -4.45
CA SER A 104 4.35 -0.27 -4.42
C SER A 104 5.10 0.07 -3.15
N TRP A 105 6.04 0.99 -3.24
CA TRP A 105 6.84 1.41 -2.10
C TRP A 105 7.20 2.89 -2.16
N SER A 106 7.52 3.41 -0.99
CA SER A 106 8.06 4.74 -0.80
C SER A 106 9.03 4.70 0.36
N ALA A 107 10.19 5.32 0.21
CA ALA A 107 11.17 5.45 1.27
C ALA A 107 11.86 6.82 1.20
N LEU A 108 12.10 7.41 2.36
CA LEU A 108 12.76 8.70 2.47
C LEU A 108 14.28 8.51 2.62
N SER A 109 15.09 9.24 1.85
CA SER A 109 16.55 9.27 2.03
C SER A 109 16.92 10.14 3.24
N SER A 110 18.10 9.90 3.82
CA SER A 110 18.69 10.84 4.79
C SER A 110 19.19 12.11 4.11
N GLU A 111 19.23 13.22 4.85
CA GLU A 111 19.48 14.58 4.34
C GLU A 111 20.71 14.72 3.44
N ARG A 112 21.76 13.93 3.68
CA ARG A 112 23.04 14.00 2.95
C ARG A 112 23.44 12.68 2.31
N HIS A 113 22.49 11.77 2.18
CA HIS A 113 22.71 10.46 1.59
C HIS A 113 21.71 10.23 0.48
N HIS A 114 22.19 9.77 -0.65
CA HIS A 114 21.30 9.20 -1.65
C HIS A 114 20.67 7.89 -1.14
N LEU A 115 19.69 7.39 -1.83
CA LEU A 115 19.07 6.12 -1.53
C LEU A 115 18.79 5.37 -2.82
N GLN A 116 19.41 4.21 -2.98
CA GLN A 116 19.03 3.21 -3.97
C GLN A 116 18.28 2.09 -3.26
N LEU A 117 17.01 1.94 -3.60
CA LEU A 117 16.13 0.95 -3.00
C LEU A 117 15.67 -0.04 -4.07
N GLY A 118 16.01 -1.31 -3.88
CA GLY A 118 15.65 -2.41 -4.77
C GLY A 118 14.43 -3.18 -4.29
N LEU A 119 13.54 -3.55 -5.21
CA LEU A 119 12.54 -4.59 -5.01
C LEU A 119 13.17 -5.92 -5.36
N MET A 120 13.31 -6.78 -4.36
CA MET A 120 13.96 -8.08 -4.48
C MET A 120 12.92 -9.19 -4.60
N ARG A 121 13.18 -10.20 -5.43
CA ARG A 121 12.44 -11.45 -5.50
C ARG A 121 13.41 -12.62 -5.39
N ASN A 122 13.24 -13.47 -4.39
CA ASN A 122 14.08 -14.65 -4.16
C ASN A 122 15.59 -14.35 -4.20
N GLY A 123 16.03 -13.18 -3.73
CA GLY A 123 17.42 -12.73 -3.73
C GLY A 123 17.90 -12.03 -5.00
N LEU A 124 17.03 -11.88 -6.00
CA LEU A 124 17.36 -11.16 -7.24
C LEU A 124 16.61 -9.83 -7.31
N GLU A 125 17.34 -8.77 -7.62
CA GLU A 125 16.76 -7.46 -7.88
C GLU A 125 15.87 -7.53 -9.13
N GLN A 126 14.66 -6.96 -9.02
CA GLN A 126 13.71 -6.88 -10.12
C GLN A 126 13.65 -5.46 -10.71
N VAL A 127 13.53 -4.48 -9.86
CA VAL A 127 13.54 -3.04 -10.18
C VAL A 127 14.09 -2.28 -8.99
N SER A 128 14.63 -1.08 -9.25
CA SER A 128 15.05 -0.18 -8.20
C SER A 128 14.51 1.23 -8.39
N SER A 129 14.53 2.01 -7.32
CA SER A 129 14.25 3.42 -7.29
C SER A 129 15.43 4.16 -6.70
N TRP A 130 15.61 5.41 -7.13
CA TRP A 130 16.71 6.27 -6.71
C TRP A 130 16.19 7.58 -6.14
N ALA A 131 16.82 8.05 -5.08
CA ALA A 131 16.67 9.39 -4.53
C ALA A 131 18.05 10.00 -4.34
N ASP A 132 18.21 11.27 -4.71
CA ASP A 132 19.47 11.98 -4.61
C ASP A 132 19.77 12.41 -3.17
N SER A 133 20.97 12.99 -2.94
CA SER A 133 21.50 13.41 -1.64
C SER A 133 21.22 14.87 -1.28
N PHE A 134 20.41 15.58 -2.05
CA PHE A 134 20.03 16.98 -1.76
C PHE A 134 18.78 17.05 -0.88
N GLY A 135 18.99 17.09 0.43
CA GLY A 135 17.89 17.11 1.40
C GLY A 135 17.22 15.75 1.53
N TYR A 136 16.04 15.73 2.13
CA TYR A 136 15.23 14.53 2.25
C TYR A 136 14.49 14.29 0.95
N GLN A 137 14.87 13.28 0.21
CA GLN A 137 14.28 12.90 -1.07
C GLN A 137 13.54 11.56 -0.94
N THR A 138 12.56 11.34 -1.79
CA THR A 138 11.78 10.11 -1.77
C THR A 138 12.15 9.18 -2.92
N ALA A 139 12.65 7.99 -2.61
CA ALA A 139 12.76 6.88 -3.54
C ALA A 139 11.45 6.09 -3.53
N SER A 140 10.71 6.12 -4.63
CA SER A 140 9.44 5.43 -4.75
C SER A 140 9.35 4.65 -6.04
N GLY A 141 8.50 3.62 -6.06
CA GLY A 141 8.29 2.81 -7.24
C GLY A 141 7.10 1.88 -7.12
N ALA A 142 6.77 1.26 -8.24
CA ALA A 142 5.78 0.21 -8.34
C ALA A 142 6.21 -0.84 -9.36
N ALA A 143 5.79 -2.08 -9.16
CA ALA A 143 6.06 -3.18 -10.07
C ALA A 143 4.93 -4.21 -10.03
N VAL A 144 4.74 -4.89 -11.15
CA VAL A 144 3.86 -6.05 -11.25
C VAL A 144 4.73 -7.28 -11.50
N LEU A 145 4.60 -8.28 -10.62
CA LEU A 145 5.39 -9.51 -10.69
C LEU A 145 4.48 -10.74 -10.74
N THR A 146 4.81 -11.71 -11.57
CA THR A 146 4.18 -13.03 -11.52
C THR A 146 4.96 -13.89 -10.53
N LEU A 147 4.30 -14.34 -9.47
CA LEU A 147 4.89 -15.13 -8.39
C LEU A 147 4.32 -16.54 -8.37
N ARG A 148 5.16 -17.50 -7.98
CA ARG A 148 4.73 -18.84 -7.57
C ARG A 148 4.45 -18.84 -6.08
N ARG A 149 3.61 -19.73 -5.61
CA ARG A 149 3.42 -19.97 -4.17
C ARG A 149 4.77 -20.21 -3.49
N GLY A 150 5.03 -19.44 -2.42
CA GLY A 150 6.28 -19.53 -1.66
C GLY A 150 7.37 -18.56 -2.11
N ASP A 151 7.26 -17.92 -3.28
CA ASP A 151 8.19 -16.85 -3.66
C ASP A 151 8.20 -15.75 -2.61
N THR A 152 9.38 -15.17 -2.35
CA THR A 152 9.57 -14.10 -1.38
C THR A 152 9.91 -12.79 -2.07
N VAL A 153 9.31 -11.70 -1.58
CA VAL A 153 9.54 -10.34 -2.07
C VAL A 153 9.82 -9.41 -0.90
N TRP A 154 10.82 -8.54 -1.02
CA TRP A 154 11.17 -7.55 0.01
C TRP A 154 11.82 -6.32 -0.60
N LEU A 155 11.95 -5.27 0.19
CA LEU A 155 12.75 -4.09 -0.15
C LEU A 155 14.15 -4.21 0.45
N GLU A 156 15.15 -3.78 -0.31
CA GLU A 156 16.55 -3.80 0.10
C GLU A 156 17.23 -2.47 -0.22
N VAL A 157 17.95 -1.90 0.74
CA VAL A 157 18.85 -0.77 0.49
C VAL A 157 20.09 -1.31 -0.21
N LEU A 158 20.22 -1.01 -1.49
CA LEU A 158 21.36 -1.39 -2.31
C LEU A 158 22.53 -0.44 -2.10
N ASP A 159 22.24 0.86 -1.97
CA ASP A 159 23.20 1.88 -1.64
C ASP A 159 22.55 3.08 -0.95
N GLY A 160 23.33 3.83 -0.14
CA GLY A 160 22.85 4.98 0.59
C GLY A 160 22.16 4.65 1.91
N GLU A 161 21.15 5.44 2.28
CA GLU A 161 20.52 5.36 3.61
C GLU A 161 19.04 5.72 3.60
N VAL A 162 18.21 4.85 4.16
CA VAL A 162 16.81 5.15 4.48
C VAL A 162 16.73 5.97 5.75
N HIS A 163 16.07 7.11 5.70
CA HIS A 163 15.75 7.94 6.85
C HIS A 163 14.43 7.52 7.50
N GLU A 164 14.46 7.37 8.83
CA GLU A 164 13.25 7.26 9.65
C GLU A 164 13.48 8.07 10.93
N PRO A 165 12.73 9.15 11.16
CA PRO A 165 12.91 9.95 12.37
C PRO A 165 12.62 9.14 13.62
N ARG A 166 13.38 9.37 14.68
CA ARG A 166 13.17 8.70 15.95
C ARG A 166 11.76 8.94 16.48
N ASN A 167 11.14 7.89 17.00
CA ASN A 167 9.77 7.90 17.55
C ASN A 167 8.72 8.38 16.52
N SER A 168 8.95 8.11 15.26
CA SER A 168 8.04 8.47 14.20
C SER A 168 7.07 7.32 13.96
N GLU A 169 5.83 7.47 14.39
CA GLU A 169 4.74 6.60 13.95
C GLU A 169 4.24 7.00 12.54
N ARG A 170 4.92 7.93 11.89
CA ARG A 170 4.47 8.52 10.61
C ARG A 170 4.59 7.56 9.44
N GLY A 171 5.58 6.65 9.47
CA GLY A 171 5.76 5.65 8.42
C GLY A 171 6.12 6.26 7.08
N TYR A 172 7.21 7.02 7.02
CA TYR A 172 7.70 7.57 5.76
C TYR A 172 8.17 6.46 4.80
N THR A 173 8.62 5.33 5.34
CA THR A 173 8.93 4.16 4.54
C THR A 173 7.77 3.19 4.60
N THR A 174 7.19 2.89 3.45
CA THR A 174 6.05 2.01 3.29
C THR A 174 6.29 0.98 2.19
N PHE A 175 5.68 -0.18 2.34
CA PHE A 175 5.64 -1.21 1.32
C PHE A 175 4.26 -1.84 1.31
N SER A 176 3.66 -1.89 0.14
CA SER A 176 2.34 -2.47 -0.07
C SER A 176 2.37 -3.44 -1.23
N GLY A 177 1.52 -4.45 -1.16
CA GLY A 177 1.33 -5.37 -2.25
C GLY A 177 -0.02 -6.06 -2.18
N TYR A 178 -0.55 -6.44 -3.34
CA TYR A 178 -1.78 -7.20 -3.44
C TYR A 178 -1.80 -8.08 -4.68
N ARG A 179 -2.57 -9.15 -4.63
CA ARG A 179 -2.78 -10.05 -5.75
C ARG A 179 -3.83 -9.45 -6.67
N LEU A 180 -3.51 -9.40 -7.96
CA LEU A 180 -4.46 -9.12 -9.03
C LEU A 180 -5.26 -10.40 -9.29
N GLY A 181 -6.55 -10.35 -9.25
CA GLY A 181 -7.57 -11.38 -9.53
C GLY A 181 -7.13 -12.81 -9.72
#